data_cd55b0000547fe85860c287e6faef2f9
#
_entry.id   cd55b0000547fe85860c287e6faef2f9
#
_cell.length_a   1.000
_cell.length_b   1.000
_cell.length_c   1.000
_cell.angle_alpha   90.00
_cell.angle_beta   90.00
_cell.angle_gamma   90.00
#
_symmetry.space_group_name_H-M   'P 1'
#
loop_
_entity.id
_entity.type
_entity.pdbx_description
1 polymer ?
#
loop_
_entity_poly.entity_id
_entity_poly.type
_entity_poly.pdbx_seq_one_letter_code
_entity_poly.pdbx_strand_id
1 'polypeptide(L)'
;MPTPEHAPIDPAATRGLKVWHAKEGEGYWNPNLGDLPLPSGWVFVPPGNAFLTREVKRQGPHWVLLKRRRKYTETLGILCPGTALSEGERREEETRAARAKARERAEVQRRRVEERYRQSFEAACLRYLDFAPRFLASARTIARETALHATVKQSGRVGRTSRLSLEEKARRAVRAHLRHRYTSYEKALERGGFARDDEDVRPIRWDAEREVDEFLRSRRRA
;
A
#
# COMPACT_ATOMS: atom_id res chain seq x y z
N MET A 1 -2.03 36.15 -39.65
CA MET A 1 -3.30 35.61 -39.18
C MET A 1 -3.50 36.10 -37.76
N PRO A 2 -4.56 36.86 -37.44
CA PRO A 2 -4.80 37.28 -36.07
C PRO A 2 -5.10 36.03 -35.23
N THR A 3 -4.44 35.92 -34.09
CA THR A 3 -4.70 34.92 -33.08
C THR A 3 -6.15 35.06 -32.62
N PRO A 4 -6.95 34.00 -32.53
CA PRO A 4 -8.32 34.12 -32.04
C PRO A 4 -8.27 34.66 -30.60
N GLU A 5 -8.86 35.83 -30.42
CA GLU A 5 -9.10 36.44 -29.11
C GLU A 5 -10.02 35.49 -28.32
N HIS A 6 -9.40 34.69 -27.43
CA HIS A 6 -10.18 33.79 -26.59
C HIS A 6 -11.06 34.61 -25.65
N ALA A 7 -12.37 34.42 -25.75
CA ALA A 7 -13.31 35.00 -24.81
C ALA A 7 -12.86 34.64 -23.37
N PRO A 8 -12.96 35.57 -22.41
CA PRO A 8 -12.55 35.32 -21.03
C PRO A 8 -13.30 34.11 -20.50
N ILE A 9 -12.54 33.05 -20.18
CA ILE A 9 -13.12 31.84 -19.62
C ILE A 9 -13.61 32.17 -18.23
N ASP A 10 -14.91 31.95 -17.96
CA ASP A 10 -15.46 32.10 -16.62
C ASP A 10 -14.79 31.06 -15.67
N PRO A 11 -14.01 31.50 -14.67
CA PRO A 11 -13.36 30.58 -13.74
C PRO A 11 -14.35 29.70 -12.98
N ALA A 12 -15.59 30.16 -12.76
CA ALA A 12 -16.64 29.37 -12.11
C ALA A 12 -17.09 28.17 -12.97
N ALA A 13 -17.02 28.29 -14.30
CA ALA A 13 -17.31 27.21 -15.23
C ALA A 13 -16.20 26.14 -15.31
N THR A 14 -15.02 26.40 -14.72
CA THR A 14 -13.82 25.56 -14.88
C THR A 14 -13.46 24.73 -13.65
N ARG A 15 -14.42 24.46 -12.77
CA ARG A 15 -14.20 23.66 -11.55
C ARG A 15 -13.72 22.24 -11.89
N GLY A 16 -12.51 21.90 -11.44
CA GLY A 16 -11.91 20.59 -11.69
C GLY A 16 -11.34 20.39 -13.08
N LEU A 17 -11.16 21.48 -13.85
CA LEU A 17 -10.60 21.39 -15.18
C LEU A 17 -9.21 20.76 -15.15
N LYS A 18 -9.00 19.74 -15.99
CA LYS A 18 -7.69 19.11 -16.15
C LYS A 18 -6.86 19.89 -17.15
N VAL A 19 -5.67 20.32 -16.75
CA VAL A 19 -4.77 21.10 -17.58
C VAL A 19 -3.37 20.53 -17.57
N TRP A 20 -2.62 20.79 -18.63
CA TRP A 20 -1.20 20.46 -18.77
C TRP A 20 -0.43 21.76 -18.97
N HIS A 21 0.88 21.76 -18.74
CA HIS A 21 1.72 22.87 -19.19
C HIS A 21 1.64 22.98 -20.73
N ALA A 22 1.53 24.19 -21.25
CA ALA A 22 1.62 24.44 -22.66
C ALA A 22 2.98 23.97 -23.20
N LYS A 23 3.03 23.55 -24.47
CA LYS A 23 4.28 23.09 -25.08
C LYS A 23 5.22 24.25 -25.40
N GLU A 24 4.64 25.39 -25.73
CA GLU A 24 5.36 26.62 -26.10
C GLU A 24 4.80 27.79 -25.27
N GLY A 25 5.68 28.55 -24.62
CA GLY A 25 5.31 29.73 -23.85
C GLY A 25 4.90 29.48 -22.40
N GLU A 26 4.52 30.56 -21.72
CA GLU A 26 4.01 30.54 -20.34
C GLU A 26 2.49 30.33 -20.37
N GLY A 27 2.00 29.18 -19.84
CA GLY A 27 0.58 28.92 -19.78
C GLY A 27 0.22 27.46 -19.59
N TYR A 28 -1.06 27.19 -19.74
CA TYR A 28 -1.64 25.86 -19.59
C TYR A 28 -2.42 25.49 -20.84
N TRP A 29 -2.64 24.21 -21.03
CA TRP A 29 -3.36 23.68 -22.19
C TRP A 29 -4.42 22.66 -21.75
N ASN A 30 -5.54 22.68 -22.46
CA ASN A 30 -6.60 21.70 -22.27
C ASN A 30 -7.05 21.17 -23.66
N PRO A 31 -7.30 19.85 -23.82
CA PRO A 31 -7.67 19.27 -25.12
C PRO A 31 -8.91 19.86 -25.78
N ASN A 32 -9.85 20.36 -24.99
CA ASN A 32 -11.13 20.89 -25.50
C ASN A 32 -11.15 22.41 -25.63
N LEU A 33 -10.29 23.11 -24.86
CA LEU A 33 -10.32 24.57 -24.73
C LEU A 33 -9.08 25.25 -25.34
N GLY A 34 -8.07 24.43 -25.72
CA GLY A 34 -6.80 24.97 -26.24
C GLY A 34 -5.90 25.55 -25.16
N ASP A 35 -5.15 26.60 -25.54
CA ASP A 35 -4.24 27.28 -24.61
C ASP A 35 -5.03 28.20 -23.67
N LEU A 36 -4.65 28.11 -22.39
CA LEU A 36 -5.32 28.79 -21.29
C LEU A 36 -4.31 29.64 -20.51
N PRO A 37 -4.46 30.96 -20.48
CA PRO A 37 -3.70 31.80 -19.56
C PRO A 37 -4.13 31.50 -18.13
N LEU A 38 -3.18 31.56 -17.19
CA LEU A 38 -3.53 31.46 -15.77
C LEU A 38 -4.39 32.67 -15.39
N PRO A 39 -5.59 32.46 -14.78
CA PRO A 39 -6.41 33.58 -14.34
C PRO A 39 -5.67 34.44 -13.31
N SER A 40 -5.89 35.76 -13.35
CA SER A 40 -5.26 36.71 -12.44
C SER A 40 -5.55 36.32 -10.98
N GLY A 41 -4.52 36.38 -10.14
CA GLY A 41 -4.63 36.03 -8.70
C GLY A 41 -4.72 34.53 -8.41
N TRP A 42 -4.53 33.65 -9.41
CA TRP A 42 -4.43 32.22 -9.17
C TRP A 42 -3.01 31.82 -8.81
N VAL A 43 -2.90 30.78 -7.99
CA VAL A 43 -1.64 30.25 -7.46
C VAL A 43 -1.59 28.74 -7.61
N PHE A 44 -0.38 28.21 -7.63
CA PHE A 44 -0.13 26.78 -7.66
C PHE A 44 -0.05 26.20 -6.24
N VAL A 45 -0.76 25.09 -6.00
CA VAL A 45 -0.73 24.33 -4.76
C VAL A 45 -0.12 22.96 -5.05
N PRO A 46 1.08 22.65 -4.50
CA PRO A 46 1.76 21.37 -4.74
C PRO A 46 1.01 20.22 -4.08
N PRO A 47 1.26 18.97 -4.52
CA PRO A 47 0.73 17.78 -3.86
C PRO A 47 1.39 17.56 -2.49
N GLY A 48 0.78 16.72 -1.66
CA GLY A 48 1.34 16.34 -0.35
C GLY A 48 0.45 16.74 0.82
N ASN A 49 -0.29 17.84 0.72
CA ASN A 49 -1.28 18.22 1.73
C ASN A 49 -2.71 17.90 1.27
N ALA A 50 -3.16 16.68 1.56
CA ALA A 50 -4.48 16.20 1.13
C ALA A 50 -5.64 16.98 1.76
N PHE A 51 -5.45 17.56 2.95
CA PHE A 51 -6.48 18.37 3.58
C PHE A 51 -6.61 19.72 2.87
N LEU A 52 -5.51 20.43 2.71
CA LEU A 52 -5.49 21.72 2.02
C LEU A 52 -6.07 21.59 0.61
N THR A 53 -5.60 20.59 -0.15
CA THR A 53 -6.12 20.30 -1.49
C THR A 53 -7.63 20.10 -1.51
N ARG A 54 -8.18 19.39 -0.51
CA ARG A 54 -9.63 19.16 -0.40
C ARG A 54 -10.39 20.45 -0.05
N GLU A 55 -9.87 21.24 0.89
CA GLU A 55 -10.51 22.50 1.28
C GLU A 55 -10.52 23.48 0.13
N VAL A 56 -9.41 23.65 -0.56
CA VAL A 56 -9.33 24.52 -1.75
C VAL A 56 -10.33 24.06 -2.82
N LYS A 57 -10.38 22.77 -3.14
CA LYS A 57 -11.35 22.23 -4.12
C LYS A 57 -12.81 22.44 -3.70
N ARG A 58 -13.09 22.47 -2.40
CA ARG A 58 -14.44 22.68 -1.87
C ARG A 58 -14.90 24.13 -2.05
N GLN A 59 -13.98 25.08 -1.98
CA GLN A 59 -14.30 26.49 -1.96
C GLN A 59 -14.68 27.07 -3.33
N GLY A 60 -14.26 26.43 -4.41
CA GLY A 60 -14.66 26.99 -5.70
C GLY A 60 -13.89 26.46 -6.91
N PRO A 61 -13.68 27.32 -7.89
CA PRO A 61 -13.01 26.97 -9.13
C PRO A 61 -11.56 26.55 -8.85
N HIS A 62 -11.12 25.52 -9.55
CA HIS A 62 -9.76 25.04 -9.49
C HIS A 62 -9.44 24.22 -10.73
N TRP A 63 -8.19 24.22 -11.14
CA TRP A 63 -7.67 23.35 -12.19
C TRP A 63 -6.79 22.28 -11.59
N VAL A 64 -6.75 21.10 -12.22
CA VAL A 64 -5.87 19.99 -11.84
C VAL A 64 -4.74 19.95 -12.85
N LEU A 65 -3.52 20.29 -12.41
CA LEU A 65 -2.34 20.26 -13.25
C LEU A 65 -1.80 18.83 -13.37
N LEU A 66 -1.70 18.36 -14.60
CA LEU A 66 -1.32 17.01 -14.94
C LEU A 66 0.00 16.99 -15.74
N LYS A 67 0.74 15.89 -15.58
CA LYS A 67 1.91 15.55 -16.41
C LYS A 67 1.74 14.16 -16.99
N ARG A 68 1.87 14.06 -18.31
CA ARG A 68 1.86 12.76 -18.98
C ARG A 68 3.20 12.06 -18.77
N ARG A 69 3.16 10.85 -18.26
CA ARG A 69 4.27 9.92 -18.18
C ARG A 69 4.08 8.82 -19.20
N ARG A 70 5.10 8.01 -19.46
CA ARG A 70 5.05 6.94 -20.49
C ARG A 70 3.88 5.97 -20.31
N LYS A 71 3.56 5.60 -19.06
CA LYS A 71 2.53 4.59 -18.74
C LYS A 71 1.31 5.12 -17.98
N TYR A 72 1.35 6.35 -17.47
CA TYR A 72 0.28 6.93 -16.64
C TYR A 72 0.29 8.46 -16.70
N THR A 73 -0.74 9.07 -16.15
CA THR A 73 -0.83 10.52 -15.95
C THR A 73 -0.63 10.83 -14.48
N GLU A 74 0.32 11.69 -14.17
CA GLU A 74 0.65 12.12 -12.82
C GLU A 74 -0.02 13.48 -12.54
N THR A 75 -0.59 13.63 -11.34
CA THR A 75 -1.07 14.93 -10.86
C THR A 75 0.08 15.68 -10.20
N LEU A 76 0.45 16.82 -10.79
CA LEU A 76 1.51 17.69 -10.24
C LEU A 76 1.02 18.59 -9.11
N GLY A 77 -0.27 18.91 -9.08
CA GLY A 77 -0.87 19.81 -8.10
C GLY A 77 -2.20 20.39 -8.59
N ILE A 78 -2.62 21.46 -7.96
CA ILE A 78 -3.80 22.22 -8.38
C ILE A 78 -3.48 23.69 -8.52
N LEU A 79 -4.23 24.36 -9.38
CA LEU A 79 -4.24 25.81 -9.55
C LEU A 79 -5.56 26.34 -9.03
N CYS A 80 -5.56 27.40 -8.26
CA CYS A 80 -6.75 27.96 -7.62
C CYS A 80 -6.57 29.44 -7.32
N PRO A 81 -7.66 30.18 -7.06
CA PRO A 81 -7.57 31.55 -6.55
C PRO A 81 -6.75 31.61 -5.25
N GLY A 82 -5.89 32.62 -5.11
CA GLY A 82 -5.09 32.84 -3.89
C GLY A 82 -5.95 32.98 -2.64
N THR A 83 -7.14 33.55 -2.75
CA THR A 83 -8.12 33.64 -1.66
C THR A 83 -8.59 32.27 -1.18
N ALA A 84 -8.78 31.31 -2.09
CA ALA A 84 -9.15 29.94 -1.72
C ALA A 84 -8.00 29.23 -1.02
N LEU A 85 -6.75 29.48 -1.41
CA LEU A 85 -5.58 28.96 -0.72
C LEU A 85 -5.49 29.52 0.71
N SER A 86 -5.54 30.85 0.89
CA SER A 86 -5.46 31.50 2.21
C SER A 86 -6.55 31.02 3.18
N GLU A 87 -7.78 30.89 2.70
CA GLU A 87 -8.86 30.33 3.50
C GLU A 87 -8.67 28.85 3.83
N GLY A 88 -8.12 28.07 2.87
CA GLY A 88 -7.76 26.68 3.09
C GLY A 88 -6.67 26.52 4.17
N GLU A 89 -5.64 27.36 4.13
CA GLU A 89 -4.55 27.40 5.12
C GLU A 89 -5.07 27.79 6.51
N ARG A 90 -5.92 28.82 6.60
CA ARG A 90 -6.56 29.21 7.84
C ARG A 90 -7.33 28.06 8.49
N ARG A 91 -8.16 27.37 7.70
CA ARG A 91 -8.91 26.20 8.20
C ARG A 91 -8.00 25.03 8.55
N GLU A 92 -6.89 24.87 7.82
CA GLU A 92 -5.90 23.86 8.15
C GLU A 92 -5.31 24.11 9.52
N GLU A 93 -4.92 25.34 9.80
CA GLU A 93 -4.36 25.72 11.10
C GLU A 93 -5.36 25.50 12.24
N GLU A 94 -6.60 25.95 12.07
CA GLU A 94 -7.68 25.76 13.03
C GLU A 94 -7.94 24.28 13.37
N THR A 95 -7.79 23.40 12.36
CA THR A 95 -8.06 21.98 12.53
C THR A 95 -6.82 21.13 12.81
N ARG A 96 -5.62 21.71 12.75
CA ARG A 96 -4.33 20.99 12.82
C ARG A 96 -4.19 20.11 14.06
N ALA A 97 -4.49 20.68 15.23
CA ALA A 97 -4.39 19.93 16.49
C ALA A 97 -5.39 18.77 16.57
N ALA A 98 -6.63 18.99 16.11
CA ALA A 98 -7.65 17.95 16.08
C ALA A 98 -7.27 16.81 15.11
N ARG A 99 -6.70 17.16 13.96
CA ARG A 99 -6.22 16.16 12.98
C ARG A 99 -5.01 15.38 13.48
N ALA A 100 -4.08 16.03 14.17
CA ALA A 100 -2.93 15.35 14.77
C ALA A 100 -3.40 14.28 15.77
N LYS A 101 -4.31 14.65 16.69
CA LYS A 101 -4.93 13.71 17.64
C LYS A 101 -5.69 12.58 16.94
N ALA A 102 -6.43 12.88 15.88
CA ALA A 102 -7.16 11.87 15.12
C ALA A 102 -6.22 10.89 14.41
N ARG A 103 -5.11 11.37 13.83
CA ARG A 103 -4.06 10.53 13.23
C ARG A 103 -3.41 9.60 14.24
N GLU A 104 -3.05 10.15 15.40
CA GLU A 104 -2.46 9.36 16.48
C GLU A 104 -3.42 8.25 16.95
N ARG A 105 -4.69 8.60 17.21
CA ARG A 105 -5.72 7.61 17.57
C ARG A 105 -5.91 6.54 16.49
N ALA A 106 -5.93 6.95 15.22
CA ALA A 106 -6.06 6.02 14.09
C ALA A 106 -4.82 5.10 13.95
N GLU A 107 -3.63 5.62 14.25
CA GLU A 107 -2.41 4.82 14.24
C GLU A 107 -2.42 3.80 15.37
N VAL A 108 -2.74 4.22 16.60
CA VAL A 108 -2.88 3.31 17.75
C VAL A 108 -3.91 2.23 17.45
N GLN A 109 -5.06 2.60 16.89
CA GLN A 109 -6.09 1.63 16.52
C GLN A 109 -5.61 0.65 15.44
N ARG A 110 -4.91 1.14 14.41
CA ARG A 110 -4.31 0.27 13.39
C ARG A 110 -3.32 -0.71 14.00
N ARG A 111 -2.43 -0.26 14.89
CA ARG A 111 -1.47 -1.13 15.58
C ARG A 111 -2.19 -2.21 16.41
N ARG A 112 -3.27 -1.85 17.12
CA ARG A 112 -4.09 -2.80 17.89
C ARG A 112 -4.75 -3.85 17.00
N VAL A 113 -5.29 -3.45 15.86
CA VAL A 113 -5.91 -4.38 14.89
C VAL A 113 -4.86 -5.34 14.33
N GLU A 114 -3.67 -4.84 13.98
CA GLU A 114 -2.57 -5.66 13.49
C GLU A 114 -2.08 -6.66 14.54
N GLU A 115 -1.94 -6.21 15.77
CA GLU A 115 -1.52 -7.07 16.87
C GLU A 115 -2.53 -8.19 17.13
N ARG A 116 -3.83 -7.86 17.18
CA ARG A 116 -4.90 -8.87 17.30
C ARG A 116 -4.88 -9.86 16.15
N TYR A 117 -4.68 -9.38 14.93
CA TYR A 117 -4.58 -10.25 13.77
C TYR A 117 -3.39 -11.19 13.88
N ARG A 118 -2.22 -10.70 14.27
CA ARG A 118 -1.02 -11.52 14.49
C ARG A 118 -1.23 -12.59 15.57
N GLN A 119 -1.84 -12.21 16.69
CA GLN A 119 -2.19 -13.15 17.77
C GLN A 119 -3.17 -14.23 17.30
N SER A 120 -4.21 -13.85 16.56
CA SER A 120 -5.15 -14.82 15.98
C SER A 120 -4.46 -15.76 14.99
N PHE A 121 -3.51 -15.24 14.20
CA PHE A 121 -2.72 -16.01 13.25
C PHE A 121 -1.78 -16.99 13.99
N GLU A 122 -1.09 -16.53 15.04
CA GLU A 122 -0.25 -17.36 15.89
C GLU A 122 -1.05 -18.49 16.53
N ALA A 123 -2.23 -18.18 17.08
CA ALA A 123 -3.14 -19.18 17.62
C ALA A 123 -3.58 -20.22 16.57
N ALA A 124 -3.84 -19.78 15.34
CA ALA A 124 -4.16 -20.71 14.24
C ALA A 124 -2.95 -21.58 13.84
N CYS A 125 -1.74 -21.04 13.88
CA CYS A 125 -0.51 -21.81 13.68
C CYS A 125 -0.34 -22.87 14.76
N LEU A 126 -0.58 -22.53 16.03
CA LEU A 126 -0.51 -23.47 17.16
C LEU A 126 -1.53 -24.61 17.00
N ARG A 127 -2.78 -24.30 16.62
CA ARG A 127 -3.80 -25.32 16.35
C ARG A 127 -3.37 -26.25 15.20
N TYR A 128 -2.78 -25.71 14.15
CA TYR A 128 -2.30 -26.53 13.04
C TYR A 128 -1.13 -27.45 13.41
N LEU A 129 -0.18 -26.96 14.22
CA LEU A 129 0.96 -27.74 14.70
C LEU A 129 0.49 -28.93 15.53
N ASP A 130 -0.45 -28.73 16.44
CA ASP A 130 -1.04 -29.76 17.35
C ASP A 130 0.01 -30.67 17.99
N PHE A 131 1.07 -30.10 18.54
CA PHE A 131 2.17 -30.83 19.08
C PHE A 131 1.83 -31.43 20.47
N ALA A 132 2.39 -32.59 20.76
CA ALA A 132 2.32 -33.22 22.09
C ALA A 132 2.91 -32.29 23.18
N PRO A 133 2.46 -32.37 24.43
CA PRO A 133 2.85 -31.46 25.52
C PRO A 133 4.35 -31.27 25.67
N ARG A 134 5.15 -32.30 25.47
CA ARG A 134 6.61 -32.27 25.54
C ARG A 134 7.25 -31.36 24.50
N PHE A 135 6.55 -31.05 23.40
CA PHE A 135 7.02 -30.18 22.30
C PHE A 135 6.34 -28.81 22.29
N LEU A 136 5.56 -28.46 23.30
CA LEU A 136 4.76 -27.21 23.32
C LEU A 136 5.63 -25.97 23.23
N ALA A 137 6.82 -25.97 23.84
CA ALA A 137 7.77 -24.83 23.72
C ALA A 137 8.20 -24.62 22.28
N SER A 138 8.57 -25.69 21.57
CA SER A 138 8.92 -25.61 20.13
C SER A 138 7.73 -25.15 19.28
N ALA A 139 6.53 -25.65 19.57
CA ALA A 139 5.31 -25.21 18.84
C ALA A 139 5.07 -23.72 19.00
N ARG A 140 5.21 -23.16 20.20
CA ARG A 140 5.06 -21.71 20.45
C ARG A 140 6.10 -20.89 19.69
N THR A 141 7.35 -21.32 19.70
CA THR A 141 8.42 -20.65 18.94
C THR A 141 8.12 -20.64 17.44
N ILE A 142 7.81 -21.81 16.87
CA ILE A 142 7.48 -21.94 15.45
C ILE A 142 6.25 -21.09 15.09
N ALA A 143 5.18 -21.13 15.87
CA ALA A 143 3.96 -20.37 15.62
C ALA A 143 4.22 -18.87 15.65
N ARG A 144 4.96 -18.39 16.65
CA ARG A 144 5.32 -16.97 16.79
C ARG A 144 6.18 -16.48 15.62
N GLU A 145 7.24 -17.21 15.27
CA GLU A 145 8.11 -16.84 14.15
C GLU A 145 7.34 -16.85 12.82
N THR A 146 6.51 -17.88 12.60
CA THR A 146 5.64 -17.98 11.43
C THR A 146 4.69 -16.79 11.37
N ALA A 147 4.03 -16.42 12.46
CA ALA A 147 3.11 -15.29 12.51
C ALA A 147 3.82 -13.97 12.21
N LEU A 148 4.98 -13.72 12.85
CA LEU A 148 5.78 -12.52 12.60
C LEU A 148 6.17 -12.41 11.12
N HIS A 149 6.58 -13.50 10.49
CA HIS A 149 7.00 -13.51 9.10
C HIS A 149 5.82 -13.38 8.13
N ALA A 150 4.76 -14.18 8.32
CA ALA A 150 3.65 -14.28 7.37
C ALA A 150 2.72 -13.07 7.36
N THR A 151 2.61 -12.32 8.47
CA THR A 151 1.65 -11.23 8.63
C THR A 151 2.19 -9.84 8.28
N VAL A 152 3.40 -9.72 7.73
CA VAL A 152 3.96 -8.44 7.27
C VAL A 152 3.09 -7.84 6.18
N LYS A 153 2.68 -6.57 6.35
CA LYS A 153 1.88 -5.83 5.36
C LYS A 153 2.64 -5.63 4.05
N GLN A 154 1.89 -5.60 2.94
CA GLN A 154 2.41 -5.32 1.59
C GLN A 154 3.53 -6.26 1.13
N SER A 155 3.70 -7.40 1.80
CA SER A 155 4.74 -8.37 1.49
C SER A 155 4.35 -9.41 0.43
N GLY A 156 3.08 -9.42 -0.01
CA GLY A 156 2.54 -10.49 -0.87
C GLY A 156 2.43 -11.86 -0.21
N ARG A 157 2.77 -11.98 1.09
CA ARG A 157 2.82 -13.25 1.81
C ARG A 157 1.43 -13.82 2.07
N VAL A 158 1.37 -15.14 2.22
CA VAL A 158 0.12 -15.89 2.38
C VAL A 158 -0.75 -15.43 3.54
N GLY A 159 -0.16 -14.94 4.62
CA GLY A 159 -0.89 -14.42 5.77
C GLY A 159 -1.77 -13.20 5.47
N ARG A 160 -1.57 -12.52 4.34
CA ARG A 160 -2.32 -11.30 3.96
C ARG A 160 -3.28 -11.49 2.79
N THR A 161 -3.31 -12.66 2.16
CA THR A 161 -4.29 -12.90 1.09
C THR A 161 -5.72 -12.89 1.65
N SER A 162 -6.67 -12.34 0.88
CA SER A 162 -8.10 -12.39 1.22
C SER A 162 -8.79 -13.67 0.74
N ARG A 163 -8.11 -14.48 -0.09
CA ARG A 163 -8.70 -15.64 -0.79
C ARG A 163 -8.77 -16.90 0.06
N LEU A 164 -8.14 -16.93 1.23
CA LEU A 164 -8.01 -18.12 2.06
C LEU A 164 -8.55 -17.86 3.47
N SER A 165 -9.05 -18.92 4.13
CA SER A 165 -9.39 -18.87 5.55
C SER A 165 -8.15 -18.64 6.42
N LEU A 166 -8.33 -18.28 7.68
CA LEU A 166 -7.22 -18.06 8.62
C LEU A 166 -6.45 -19.37 8.85
N GLU A 167 -7.16 -20.47 8.96
CA GLU A 167 -6.60 -21.80 9.17
C GLU A 167 -5.77 -22.26 7.98
N GLU A 168 -6.27 -22.05 6.77
CA GLU A 168 -5.53 -22.40 5.55
C GLU A 168 -4.29 -21.53 5.35
N LYS A 169 -4.37 -20.23 5.68
CA LYS A 169 -3.19 -19.35 5.71
C LYS A 169 -2.16 -19.82 6.69
N ALA A 170 -2.58 -20.18 7.93
CA ALA A 170 -1.70 -20.66 8.97
C ALA A 170 -1.03 -21.98 8.56
N ARG A 171 -1.80 -22.91 8.00
CA ARG A 171 -1.29 -24.19 7.47
C ARG A 171 -0.18 -23.96 6.45
N ARG A 172 -0.44 -23.14 5.43
CA ARG A 172 0.54 -22.86 4.37
C ARG A 172 1.77 -22.13 4.91
N ALA A 173 1.57 -21.17 5.81
CA ALA A 173 2.67 -20.41 6.40
C ALA A 173 3.57 -21.28 7.28
N VAL A 174 2.99 -22.17 8.11
CA VAL A 174 3.76 -23.09 8.95
C VAL A 174 4.55 -24.07 8.09
N ARG A 175 3.94 -24.68 7.07
CA ARG A 175 4.65 -25.57 6.15
C ARG A 175 5.81 -24.88 5.45
N ALA A 176 5.58 -23.67 4.95
CA ALA A 176 6.66 -22.87 4.35
C ALA A 176 7.78 -22.56 5.36
N HIS A 177 7.43 -22.15 6.58
CA HIS A 177 8.40 -21.87 7.64
C HIS A 177 9.24 -23.11 7.99
N LEU A 178 8.57 -24.27 8.18
CA LEU A 178 9.26 -25.53 8.47
C LEU A 178 10.18 -25.94 7.34
N ARG A 179 9.74 -25.86 6.09
CA ARG A 179 10.56 -26.16 4.90
C ARG A 179 11.85 -25.35 4.86
N HIS A 180 11.78 -24.04 5.13
CA HIS A 180 12.95 -23.17 5.08
C HIS A 180 13.89 -23.30 6.30
N ARG A 181 13.36 -23.65 7.46
CA ARG A 181 14.13 -23.61 8.72
C ARG A 181 14.52 -24.97 9.29
N TYR A 182 13.74 -26.01 8.98
CA TYR A 182 13.83 -27.31 9.66
C TYR A 182 14.05 -28.49 8.71
N THR A 183 14.22 -28.21 7.40
CA THR A 183 14.54 -29.22 6.39
C THR A 183 15.85 -28.93 5.68
N SER A 184 16.26 -29.86 4.82
CA SER A 184 17.45 -29.71 3.98
C SER A 184 17.27 -28.73 2.80
N TYR A 185 16.07 -28.15 2.61
CA TYR A 185 15.66 -27.37 1.44
C TYR A 185 16.65 -26.26 1.02
N GLU A 186 17.01 -25.37 1.95
CA GLU A 186 17.92 -24.24 1.63
C GLU A 186 19.32 -24.74 1.26
N LYS A 187 19.83 -25.76 1.98
CA LYS A 187 21.13 -26.38 1.65
C LYS A 187 21.12 -27.05 0.28
N ALA A 188 20.00 -27.67 -0.12
CA ALA A 188 19.86 -28.29 -1.43
C ALA A 188 19.81 -27.26 -2.56
N LEU A 189 19.14 -26.13 -2.36
CA LEU A 189 19.14 -25.02 -3.31
C LEU A 189 20.55 -24.44 -3.51
N GLU A 190 21.25 -24.17 -2.43
CA GLU A 190 22.63 -23.64 -2.45
C GLU A 190 23.59 -24.59 -3.20
N ARG A 191 23.53 -25.88 -2.93
CA ARG A 191 24.39 -26.87 -3.61
C ARG A 191 24.10 -26.96 -5.11
N GLY A 192 22.82 -26.84 -5.50
CA GLY A 192 22.41 -26.91 -6.91
C GLY A 192 22.56 -25.58 -7.66
N GLY A 193 22.86 -24.48 -6.98
CA GLY A 193 22.91 -23.14 -7.57
C GLY A 193 21.55 -22.65 -8.06
N PHE A 194 20.42 -23.19 -7.52
CA PHE A 194 19.08 -22.86 -7.95
C PHE A 194 18.52 -21.63 -7.25
N ALA A 195 17.81 -20.78 -8.01
CA ALA A 195 16.92 -19.79 -7.43
C ALA A 195 15.60 -20.45 -6.99
N ARG A 196 14.91 -19.83 -6.01
CA ARG A 196 13.68 -20.41 -5.42
C ARG A 196 12.50 -20.55 -6.39
N ASP A 197 12.51 -19.82 -7.48
CA ASP A 197 11.50 -19.76 -8.53
C ASP A 197 11.87 -20.60 -9.77
N ASP A 198 13.04 -21.25 -9.79
CA ASP A 198 13.42 -22.15 -10.87
C ASP A 198 12.46 -23.35 -10.97
N GLU A 199 12.14 -23.76 -12.20
CA GLU A 199 11.25 -24.91 -12.43
C GLU A 199 11.88 -26.23 -11.98
N ASP A 200 13.21 -26.35 -12.04
CA ASP A 200 13.98 -27.54 -11.67
C ASP A 200 14.05 -27.81 -10.17
N VAL A 201 13.56 -26.91 -9.33
CA VAL A 201 13.52 -27.11 -7.87
C VAL A 201 12.35 -27.98 -7.39
N ARG A 202 11.49 -28.49 -8.27
CA ARG A 202 10.34 -29.32 -7.89
C ARG A 202 10.73 -30.57 -7.09
N PRO A 203 11.74 -31.37 -7.49
CA PRO A 203 12.16 -32.52 -6.71
C PRO A 203 12.64 -32.15 -5.31
N ILE A 204 13.48 -31.09 -5.22
CA ILE A 204 13.99 -30.58 -3.94
C ILE A 204 12.82 -30.14 -3.03
N ARG A 205 11.81 -29.52 -3.63
CA ARG A 205 10.62 -29.08 -2.91
C ARG A 205 9.78 -30.24 -2.40
N TRP A 206 9.65 -31.32 -3.18
CA TRP A 206 8.95 -32.54 -2.77
C TRP A 206 9.65 -33.27 -1.62
N ASP A 207 10.98 -33.39 -1.69
CA ASP A 207 11.76 -33.98 -0.60
C ASP A 207 11.60 -33.18 0.68
N ALA A 208 11.71 -31.86 0.60
CA ALA A 208 11.48 -30.98 1.74
C ALA A 208 10.06 -31.07 2.31
N GLU A 209 9.02 -31.24 1.47
CA GLU A 209 7.65 -31.45 1.96
C GLU A 209 7.50 -32.79 2.68
N ARG A 210 8.19 -33.84 2.26
CA ARG A 210 8.24 -35.13 3.01
C ARG A 210 8.92 -34.95 4.37
N GLU A 211 10.04 -34.24 4.43
CA GLU A 211 10.71 -33.91 5.69
C GLU A 211 9.79 -33.10 6.62
N VAL A 212 9.02 -32.14 6.09
CA VAL A 212 8.01 -31.39 6.86
C VAL A 212 6.93 -32.32 7.43
N ASP A 213 6.43 -33.25 6.64
CA ASP A 213 5.40 -34.20 7.09
C ASP A 213 5.92 -35.12 8.18
N GLU A 214 7.16 -35.60 8.05
CA GLU A 214 7.83 -36.40 9.09
C GLU A 214 8.06 -35.60 10.39
N PHE A 215 8.55 -34.35 10.25
CA PHE A 215 8.72 -33.42 11.36
C PHE A 215 7.42 -33.20 12.12
N LEU A 216 6.30 -32.98 11.42
CA LEU A 216 4.98 -32.80 12.02
C LEU A 216 4.50 -34.09 12.69
N ARG A 217 4.60 -35.24 11.99
CA ARG A 217 4.14 -36.51 12.49
C ARG A 217 4.86 -36.93 13.80
N SER A 218 6.17 -36.70 13.86
CA SER A 218 6.98 -37.07 15.02
C SER A 218 6.68 -36.24 16.30
N ARG A 219 5.98 -35.12 16.15
CA ARG A 219 5.72 -34.16 17.25
C ARG A 219 4.26 -33.99 17.60
N ARG A 220 3.34 -34.35 16.70
CA ARG A 220 1.90 -34.28 16.95
C ARG A 220 1.44 -35.24 18.03
N ARG A 221 0.27 -34.95 18.57
CA ARG A 221 -0.45 -35.88 19.42
C ARG A 221 -0.87 -37.11 18.59
N ALA A 222 -0.79 -38.26 19.18
CA ALA A 222 -1.31 -39.48 18.60
C ALA A 222 -2.83 -39.49 18.67
#